data_128562db56c9e36e38e40760e71692b2
#
_entry.id   128562db56c9e36e38e40760e71692b2
#
_cell.length_a   1.000
_cell.length_b   1.000
_cell.length_c   1.000
_cell.angle_alpha   90.00
_cell.angle_beta   90.00
_cell.angle_gamma   90.00
#
_symmetry.space_group_name_H-M   'P 1'
#
loop_
_entity.id
_entity.type
_entity.pdbx_description
1 polymer ?
#
loop_
_entity_poly.entity_id
_entity_poly.type
_entity_poly.pdbx_seq_one_letter_code
_entity_poly.pdbx_strand_id
1 'polypeptide(L)'
;MNKIYPDAKAALAGLLRDGMTIMSGGFGLCGIPEILVAAIRDSGVAGLTLISNNAGIDGAGLGLLLESRQIRKMISSYVGENQLFADLYLKGELEIEFNPQGTLAERIRAGGAGIPAFFTKTGVGRWSPRAKKFASSIARPM
;
A
#
# COMPACT_ATOMS: atom_id res chain seq x y z
N MET A 1 21.90 -12.66 -13.75
CA MET A 1 21.75 -11.34 -13.13
C MET A 1 21.92 -11.50 -11.63
N ASN A 2 22.88 -10.79 -11.02
CA ASN A 2 23.03 -10.81 -9.56
C ASN A 2 21.92 -9.96 -8.93
N LYS A 3 21.15 -10.54 -7.99
CA LYS A 3 20.04 -9.88 -7.29
C LYS A 3 20.37 -9.61 -5.80
N ILE A 4 21.62 -9.80 -5.41
CA ILE A 4 22.11 -9.59 -4.05
C ILE A 4 22.66 -8.16 -3.96
N TYR A 5 22.18 -7.40 -3.00
CA TYR A 5 22.63 -6.06 -2.69
C TYR A 5 23.29 -6.03 -1.30
N PRO A 6 24.27 -5.16 -1.05
CA PRO A 6 24.94 -5.08 0.24
C PRO A 6 24.01 -4.58 1.37
N ASP A 7 23.04 -3.74 1.04
CA ASP A 7 22.09 -3.17 1.98
C ASP A 7 20.80 -2.69 1.28
N ALA A 8 19.81 -2.28 2.07
CA ALA A 8 18.54 -1.80 1.57
C ALA A 8 18.65 -0.49 0.76
N LYS A 9 19.55 0.41 1.14
CA LYS A 9 19.77 1.67 0.44
C LYS A 9 20.31 1.40 -0.98
N ALA A 10 21.29 0.50 -1.10
CA ALA A 10 21.81 0.09 -2.40
C ALA A 10 20.72 -0.61 -3.25
N ALA A 11 19.87 -1.44 -2.61
CA ALA A 11 18.80 -2.13 -3.31
C ALA A 11 17.72 -1.17 -3.86
N LEU A 12 17.49 -0.04 -3.19
CA LEU A 12 16.49 0.97 -3.57
C LEU A 12 17.07 2.13 -4.39
N ALA A 13 18.39 2.17 -4.58
CA ALA A 13 19.06 3.25 -5.30
C ALA A 13 18.53 3.40 -6.75
N GLY A 14 18.09 4.61 -7.09
CA GLY A 14 17.55 4.91 -8.41
C GLY A 14 16.13 4.40 -8.67
N LEU A 15 15.50 3.70 -7.73
CA LEU A 15 14.13 3.19 -7.85
C LEU A 15 13.11 4.15 -7.26
N LEU A 16 13.42 4.76 -6.12
CA LEU A 16 12.51 5.61 -5.37
C LEU A 16 12.31 6.97 -6.04
N ARG A 17 11.05 7.42 -6.08
CA ARG A 17 10.65 8.73 -6.58
C ARG A 17 9.33 9.18 -5.94
N ASP A 18 9.12 10.46 -5.85
CA ASP A 18 7.89 11.03 -5.33
C ASP A 18 6.67 10.57 -6.12
N GLY A 19 5.55 10.40 -5.43
CA GLY A 19 4.28 10.01 -6.00
C GLY A 19 4.18 8.56 -6.46
N MET A 20 5.23 7.74 -6.30
CA MET A 20 5.19 6.35 -6.77
C MET A 20 4.21 5.49 -5.97
N THR A 21 3.81 4.39 -6.58
CA THR A 21 3.03 3.34 -5.92
C THR A 21 3.94 2.22 -5.48
N ILE A 22 3.83 1.81 -4.22
CA ILE A 22 4.60 0.72 -3.62
C ILE A 22 3.63 -0.33 -3.08
N MET A 23 3.82 -1.59 -3.47
CA MET A 23 3.13 -2.73 -2.86
C MET A 23 4.05 -3.30 -1.78
N SER A 24 3.56 -3.34 -0.55
CA SER A 24 4.29 -3.91 0.59
C SER A 24 3.54 -5.10 1.16
N GLY A 25 4.25 -6.19 1.42
CA GLY A 25 3.74 -7.29 2.21
C GLY A 25 3.49 -6.86 3.66
N GLY A 26 2.87 -7.73 4.41
CA GLY A 26 2.66 -7.58 5.85
C GLY A 26 1.21 -7.70 6.27
N PHE A 27 1.05 -8.19 7.50
CA PHE A 27 -0.20 -8.22 8.26
C PHE A 27 0.14 -7.75 9.68
N GLY A 28 -0.23 -6.54 10.03
CA GLY A 28 0.34 -5.87 11.19
C GLY A 28 1.84 -5.71 11.00
N LEU A 29 2.63 -6.33 11.86
CA LEU A 29 4.09 -6.39 11.74
C LEU A 29 4.60 -7.71 11.15
N CYS A 30 3.73 -8.72 10.96
CA CYS A 30 4.13 -10.01 10.43
C CYS A 30 4.44 -9.93 8.94
N GLY A 31 5.65 -10.37 8.54
CA GLY A 31 6.06 -10.42 7.13
C GLY A 31 6.31 -9.07 6.48
N ILE A 32 6.51 -8.03 7.27
CA ILE A 32 6.82 -6.69 6.76
C ILE A 32 8.33 -6.57 6.48
N PRO A 33 8.73 -5.94 5.38
CA PRO A 33 10.16 -5.74 5.07
C PRO A 33 10.72 -4.51 5.82
N GLU A 34 10.92 -4.62 7.12
CA GLU A 34 11.23 -3.50 8.02
C GLU A 34 12.45 -2.68 7.58
N ILE A 35 13.52 -3.36 7.16
CA ILE A 35 14.75 -2.68 6.72
C ILE A 35 14.50 -1.85 5.45
N LEU A 36 13.70 -2.36 4.51
CA LEU A 36 13.33 -1.59 3.32
C LEU A 36 12.40 -0.43 3.66
N VAL A 37 11.46 -0.61 4.59
CA VAL A 37 10.57 0.47 5.06
C VAL A 37 11.39 1.59 5.70
N ALA A 38 12.35 1.26 6.56
CA ALA A 38 13.27 2.24 7.15
C ALA A 38 14.08 2.99 6.07
N ALA A 39 14.59 2.28 5.07
CA ALA A 39 15.34 2.90 3.97
C ALA A 39 14.44 3.82 3.10
N ILE A 40 13.16 3.48 2.89
CA ILE A 40 12.19 4.36 2.22
C ILE A 40 11.94 5.61 3.06
N ARG A 41 11.75 5.46 4.38
CA ARG A 41 11.61 6.61 5.29
C ARG A 41 12.81 7.56 5.17
N ASP A 42 14.00 7.00 5.27
CA ASP A 42 15.26 7.76 5.28
C ASP A 42 15.59 8.41 3.92
N SER A 43 15.00 7.91 2.84
CA SER A 43 15.15 8.52 1.51
C SER A 43 14.43 9.86 1.36
N GLY A 44 13.42 10.12 2.19
CA GLY A 44 12.62 11.34 2.16
C GLY A 44 11.64 11.45 0.99
N VAL A 45 11.48 10.42 0.15
CA VAL A 45 10.47 10.43 -0.93
C VAL A 45 9.07 10.63 -0.36
N ALA A 46 8.24 11.39 -1.04
CA ALA A 46 6.94 11.81 -0.55
C ALA A 46 5.80 11.56 -1.54
N GLY A 47 4.56 11.77 -1.08
CA GLY A 47 3.37 11.62 -1.92
C GLY A 47 3.07 10.18 -2.31
N LEU A 48 3.60 9.20 -1.60
CA LEU A 48 3.50 7.78 -1.91
C LEU A 48 2.06 7.27 -1.89
N THR A 49 1.75 6.34 -2.79
CA THR A 49 0.58 5.47 -2.70
C THR A 49 1.05 4.10 -2.23
N LEU A 50 0.60 3.65 -1.07
CA LEU A 50 0.93 2.33 -0.55
C LEU A 50 -0.23 1.37 -0.72
N ILE A 51 0.08 0.15 -1.14
CA ILE A 51 -0.85 -0.98 -1.24
C ILE A 51 -0.38 -2.04 -0.26
N SER A 52 -1.16 -2.26 0.80
CA SER A 52 -0.85 -3.25 1.85
C SER A 52 -2.14 -3.63 2.58
N ASN A 53 -2.09 -4.69 3.39
CA ASN A 53 -3.23 -5.09 4.22
C ASN A 53 -3.65 -3.97 5.18
N ASN A 54 -2.68 -3.41 5.91
CA ASN A 54 -2.81 -2.25 6.80
C ASN A 54 -1.53 -1.41 6.79
N ALA A 55 -1.38 -0.48 7.72
CA ALA A 55 -0.20 0.38 7.83
C ALA A 55 0.67 0.05 9.06
N GLY A 56 0.73 -1.21 9.48
CA GLY A 56 1.45 -1.59 10.68
C GLY A 56 0.75 -1.06 11.95
N ILE A 57 1.53 -0.64 12.92
CA ILE A 57 1.09 0.00 14.16
C ILE A 57 1.78 1.35 14.31
N ASP A 58 1.40 2.14 15.30
CA ASP A 58 2.10 3.37 15.66
C ASP A 58 3.58 3.05 15.96
N GLY A 59 4.49 3.80 15.36
CA GLY A 59 5.94 3.65 15.56
C GLY A 59 6.60 2.43 14.89
N ALA A 60 5.87 1.59 14.15
CA ALA A 60 6.47 0.41 13.54
C ALA A 60 5.82 0.00 12.20
N GLY A 61 6.56 -0.75 11.42
CA GLY A 61 6.14 -1.15 10.08
C GLY A 61 5.90 0.05 9.18
N LEU A 62 4.84 0.01 8.37
CA LEU A 62 4.45 1.14 7.52
C LEU A 62 3.99 2.37 8.32
N GLY A 63 3.72 2.24 9.63
CA GLY A 63 3.45 3.36 10.52
C GLY A 63 4.57 4.40 10.51
N LEU A 64 5.82 3.99 10.34
CA LEU A 64 6.97 4.90 10.21
C LEU A 64 6.82 5.89 9.03
N LEU A 65 6.21 5.43 7.92
CA LEU A 65 5.99 6.27 6.74
C LEU A 65 4.76 7.19 6.90
N LEU A 66 3.81 6.83 7.78
CA LEU A 66 2.73 7.72 8.19
C LEU A 66 3.25 8.85 9.08
N GLU A 67 4.11 8.52 10.06
CA GLU A 67 4.74 9.49 10.96
C GLU A 67 5.57 10.51 10.19
N SER A 68 6.34 10.07 9.21
CA SER A 68 7.15 10.96 8.36
C SER A 68 6.34 11.70 7.28
N ARG A 69 5.00 11.50 7.22
CA ARG A 69 4.10 12.15 6.24
C ARG A 69 4.46 11.86 4.78
N GLN A 70 5.09 10.75 4.51
CA GLN A 70 5.47 10.34 3.17
C GLN A 70 4.33 9.72 2.36
N ILE A 71 3.27 9.24 3.04
CA ILE A 71 2.12 8.59 2.40
C ILE A 71 1.02 9.59 2.12
N ARG A 72 0.61 9.70 0.87
CA ARG A 72 -0.58 10.45 0.44
C ARG A 72 -1.84 9.58 0.40
N LYS A 73 -1.68 8.32 0.00
CA LYS A 73 -2.80 7.38 -0.19
C LYS A 73 -2.46 5.98 0.28
N MET A 74 -3.41 5.37 0.99
CA MET A 74 -3.40 3.95 1.30
C MET A 74 -4.49 3.22 0.51
N ILE A 75 -4.13 2.09 -0.09
CA ILE A 75 -5.07 1.11 -0.64
C ILE A 75 -4.94 -0.12 0.25
N SER A 76 -5.90 -0.31 1.15
CA SER A 76 -5.77 -1.30 2.21
C SER A 76 -7.11 -1.93 2.57
N SER A 77 -7.08 -3.01 3.33
CA SER A 77 -8.28 -3.71 3.77
C SER A 77 -8.67 -3.39 5.22
N TYR A 78 -7.76 -2.82 5.99
CA TYR A 78 -7.93 -2.62 7.42
C TYR A 78 -7.10 -1.43 7.92
N VAL A 79 -7.66 -0.60 8.79
CA VAL A 79 -6.92 0.49 9.44
C VAL A 79 -6.01 -0.08 10.55
N GLY A 80 -6.53 -1.08 11.26
CA GLY A 80 -5.79 -1.77 12.31
C GLY A 80 -5.72 -1.01 13.62
N GLU A 81 -4.68 -1.32 14.38
CA GLU A 81 -4.37 -0.75 15.68
C GLU A 81 -3.35 0.41 15.55
N ASN A 82 -3.47 1.18 14.46
CA ASN A 82 -2.64 2.34 14.20
C ASN A 82 -3.49 3.60 14.38
N GLN A 83 -3.31 4.28 15.53
CA GLN A 83 -4.10 5.45 15.87
C GLN A 83 -3.81 6.61 14.92
N LEU A 84 -2.55 6.83 14.58
CA LEU A 84 -2.18 7.88 13.63
C LEU A 84 -2.84 7.67 12.25
N PHE A 85 -2.95 6.42 11.79
CA PHE A 85 -3.64 6.09 10.54
C PHE A 85 -5.12 6.52 10.59
N ALA A 86 -5.81 6.18 11.69
CA ALA A 86 -7.20 6.57 11.89
C ALA A 86 -7.36 8.11 11.94
N ASP A 87 -6.51 8.78 12.69
CA ASP A 87 -6.55 10.23 12.88
C ASP A 87 -6.32 10.98 11.55
N LEU A 88 -5.33 10.56 10.78
CA LEU A 88 -5.04 11.15 9.47
C LEU A 88 -6.20 11.00 8.49
N TYR A 89 -6.84 9.84 8.49
CA TYR A 89 -8.03 9.61 7.67
C TYR A 89 -9.19 10.51 8.08
N LEU A 90 -9.50 10.57 9.38
CA LEU A 90 -10.62 11.38 9.89
C LEU A 90 -10.42 12.88 9.67
N LYS A 91 -9.18 13.35 9.68
CA LYS A 91 -8.82 14.74 9.37
C LYS A 91 -8.79 15.05 7.87
N GLY A 92 -8.93 14.04 7.01
CA GLY A 92 -8.81 14.21 5.56
C GLY A 92 -7.39 14.43 5.04
N GLU A 93 -6.39 14.16 5.88
CA GLU A 93 -4.96 14.31 5.54
C GLU A 93 -4.38 13.06 4.85
N LEU A 94 -5.12 11.94 4.83
CA LEU A 94 -4.75 10.70 4.19
C LEU A 94 -5.91 10.16 3.36
N GLU A 95 -5.69 9.95 2.07
CA GLU A 95 -6.66 9.26 1.23
C GLU A 95 -6.63 7.76 1.50
N ILE A 96 -7.80 7.16 1.73
CA ILE A 96 -7.91 5.70 1.89
C ILE A 96 -8.88 5.12 0.87
N GLU A 97 -8.44 4.05 0.24
CA GLU A 97 -9.28 3.19 -0.59
C GLU A 97 -9.39 1.82 0.09
N PHE A 98 -10.55 1.57 0.71
CA PHE A 98 -10.81 0.30 1.36
C PHE A 98 -11.17 -0.80 0.38
N ASN A 99 -10.54 -1.96 0.58
CA ASN A 99 -10.82 -3.18 -0.18
C ASN A 99 -10.91 -4.37 0.78
N PRO A 100 -11.89 -5.26 0.64
CA PRO A 100 -11.83 -6.54 1.33
C PRO A 100 -10.53 -7.26 0.99
N GLN A 101 -9.89 -7.91 1.95
CA GLN A 101 -8.54 -8.47 1.78
C GLN A 101 -8.43 -9.44 0.59
N GLY A 102 -9.39 -10.34 0.43
CA GLY A 102 -9.41 -11.24 -0.73
C GLY A 102 -9.54 -10.50 -2.07
N THR A 103 -10.31 -9.42 -2.10
CA THR A 103 -10.43 -8.56 -3.29
C THR A 103 -9.12 -7.81 -3.55
N LEU A 104 -8.44 -7.31 -2.52
CA LEU A 104 -7.14 -6.65 -2.65
C LEU A 104 -6.10 -7.60 -3.24
N ALA A 105 -6.00 -8.81 -2.70
CA ALA A 105 -5.10 -9.84 -3.19
C ALA A 105 -5.38 -10.21 -4.67
N GLU A 106 -6.66 -10.39 -5.02
CA GLU A 106 -7.05 -10.72 -6.40
C GLU A 106 -6.79 -9.57 -7.37
N ARG A 107 -6.96 -8.31 -6.95
CA ARG A 107 -6.58 -7.13 -7.74
C ARG A 107 -5.09 -7.14 -8.09
N ILE A 108 -4.24 -7.42 -7.08
CA ILE A 108 -2.79 -7.50 -7.28
C ILE A 108 -2.45 -8.65 -8.24
N ARG A 109 -3.06 -9.84 -8.04
CA ARG A 109 -2.87 -10.99 -8.92
C ARG A 109 -3.32 -10.70 -10.35
N ALA A 110 -4.52 -10.16 -10.53
CA ALA A 110 -5.06 -9.82 -11.84
C ALA A 110 -4.19 -8.78 -12.56
N GLY A 111 -3.76 -7.73 -11.85
CA GLY A 111 -2.85 -6.72 -12.40
C GLY A 111 -1.53 -7.33 -12.88
N GLY A 112 -0.90 -8.18 -12.08
CA GLY A 112 0.34 -8.87 -12.45
C GLY A 112 0.18 -9.89 -13.60
N ALA A 113 -1.02 -10.42 -13.78
CA ALA A 113 -1.34 -11.38 -14.87
C ALA A 113 -1.91 -10.70 -16.12
N GLY A 114 -2.03 -9.37 -16.14
CA GLY A 114 -2.64 -8.65 -17.28
C GLY A 114 -4.14 -8.87 -17.42
N ILE A 115 -4.83 -9.32 -16.37
CA ILE A 115 -6.29 -9.53 -16.36
C ILE A 115 -6.97 -8.20 -16.06
N PRO A 116 -7.76 -7.64 -16.99
CA PRO A 116 -8.29 -6.28 -16.85
C PRO A 116 -9.41 -6.16 -15.81
N ALA A 117 -10.15 -7.24 -15.53
CA ALA A 117 -11.25 -7.25 -14.56
C ALA A 117 -11.56 -8.68 -14.09
N PHE A 118 -12.18 -8.78 -12.92
CA PHE A 118 -12.71 -10.03 -12.39
C PHE A 118 -14.00 -9.77 -11.62
N PHE A 119 -14.80 -10.83 -11.43
CA PHE A 119 -16.02 -10.78 -10.65
C PHE A 119 -15.83 -11.49 -9.32
N THR A 120 -16.40 -10.93 -8.26
CA THR A 120 -16.38 -11.53 -6.92
C THR A 120 -17.73 -11.38 -6.25
N LYS A 121 -18.10 -12.34 -5.42
CA LYS A 121 -19.30 -12.23 -4.57
C LYS A 121 -19.10 -11.28 -3.38
N THR A 122 -17.87 -10.89 -3.09
CA THR A 122 -17.54 -9.99 -1.98
C THR A 122 -18.18 -8.62 -2.20
N GLY A 123 -19.00 -8.20 -1.26
CA GLY A 123 -19.70 -6.91 -1.32
C GLY A 123 -21.01 -6.90 -2.11
N VAL A 124 -21.46 -8.04 -2.66
CA VAL A 124 -22.77 -8.14 -3.32
C VAL A 124 -23.87 -7.78 -2.30
N GLY A 125 -24.81 -6.91 -2.70
CA GLY A 125 -25.88 -6.44 -1.83
C GLY A 125 -25.47 -5.35 -0.82
N ARG A 126 -24.21 -4.95 -0.79
CA ARG A 126 -23.74 -3.81 0.00
C ARG A 126 -23.66 -2.57 -0.87
N TRP A 127 -24.17 -1.46 -0.38
CA TRP A 127 -24.05 -0.20 -1.08
C TRP A 127 -22.60 0.31 -1.04
N SER A 128 -21.97 0.44 -2.20
CA SER A 128 -20.69 1.09 -2.35
C SER A 128 -20.70 1.95 -3.62
N PRO A 129 -20.66 3.27 -3.50
CA PRO A 129 -20.66 4.15 -4.67
C PRO A 129 -19.40 4.00 -5.54
N ARG A 130 -18.36 3.33 -5.03
CA ARG A 130 -17.07 3.14 -5.71
C ARG A 130 -16.91 1.80 -6.42
N ALA A 131 -17.85 0.85 -6.29
CA ALA A 131 -17.74 -0.50 -6.85
C ALA A 131 -17.56 -0.55 -8.40
N LYS A 132 -17.87 0.53 -9.10
CA LYS A 132 -17.83 0.58 -10.57
C LYS A 132 -16.48 1.00 -11.19
N LYS A 133 -15.46 1.35 -10.40
CA LYS A 133 -14.18 1.86 -10.95
C LYS A 133 -12.97 0.94 -10.71
N PHE A 134 -13.18 -0.28 -10.27
CA PHE A 134 -12.10 -1.13 -9.75
C PHE A 134 -11.16 -1.76 -10.75
N ALA A 135 -11.56 -1.90 -12.01
CA ALA A 135 -10.77 -2.65 -13.00
C ALA A 135 -9.62 -1.86 -13.64
N SER A 136 -9.66 -0.53 -13.65
CA SER A 136 -8.79 0.25 -14.53
C SER A 136 -7.53 0.85 -13.90
N SER A 137 -7.38 0.84 -12.58
CA SER A 137 -6.30 1.60 -11.93
C SER A 137 -5.02 0.80 -11.60
N ILE A 138 -5.08 -0.53 -11.54
CA ILE A 138 -3.92 -1.37 -11.24
C ILE A 138 -3.31 -1.98 -12.52
N ALA A 139 -4.05 -2.05 -13.61
CA ALA A 139 -3.67 -2.72 -14.86
C ALA A 139 -3.04 -1.78 -15.90
N ARG A 140 -2.37 -0.69 -15.51
CA ARG A 140 -1.52 0.03 -16.48
C ARG A 140 -0.10 -0.52 -16.37
N PRO A 141 0.40 -1.24 -17.39
CA PRO A 141 1.82 -1.55 -17.46
C PRO A 141 2.60 -0.23 -17.54
N MET A 142 3.73 -0.21 -16.85
CA MET A 142 4.75 0.83 -17.03
C MET A 142 5.43 0.63 -18.37
#